data_9536d12cedacc6d2f3ef63f17773ad31
#
_entry.id   9536d12cedacc6d2f3ef63f17773ad31
#
_cell.length_a   1.000
_cell.length_b   1.000
_cell.length_c   1.000
_cell.angle_alpha   90.00
_cell.angle_beta   90.00
_cell.angle_gamma   90.00
#
_symmetry.space_group_name_H-M   'P 1'
#
loop_
_entity.id
_entity.type
_entity.pdbx_description
1 polymer ?
#
loop_
_entity_poly.entity_id
_entity_poly.type
_entity_poly.pdbx_seq_one_letter_code
_entity_poly.pdbx_strand_id
1 'polypeptide(L)'
;MSTEKTRFSIPFWLYIMAALAIVGPASIDLYLPSFPVIASDFAVPQNRVELSVSAFLFGLSFSQIIVGPLTDRFGRKGPLMVGALLYLVASLVCSFAPNFEFLLIGRALQAMGAACFMTISRAVVRDHYSTQEAANAMTLLMLLTGMAPVVAPMIGAMLASFSSWRGLFMMLATYGLISFLLVAFCFKESLPKENRLHISPALIAKNYVELLFDRSFIGFSLAAGFSMGAMFAFIASSSTVLMETFALSPNQFAWSFGIVAFGLMIGSQSCGFLLRRHIPVLLLYRIAAYWTVAVLALGVILSLSDMVSLRVFMVVMFSFTVGLGMINPTAPILALKKQGHRLGMASALTGATLFLFGTCSSAIVSHWHTGTELPLFATMLLFALLALFFGRVVASHH
;
A
#
# COMPACT_ATOMS: atom_id res chain seq x y z
N MET A 1 -12.51 40.95 16.66
CA MET A 1 -11.40 40.19 16.09
C MET A 1 -11.96 39.25 15.03
N SER A 2 -11.90 39.67 13.78
CA SER A 2 -12.36 38.88 12.64
C SER A 2 -11.39 37.73 12.40
N THR A 3 -11.81 36.51 12.61
CA THR A 3 -11.10 35.33 12.15
C THR A 3 -11.19 35.29 10.63
N GLU A 4 -10.22 35.87 9.95
CA GLU A 4 -9.95 35.57 8.54
C GLU A 4 -9.74 34.09 8.43
N LYS A 5 -10.74 33.37 7.96
CA LYS A 5 -10.58 32.01 7.45
C LYS A 5 -9.70 32.14 6.20
N THR A 6 -8.38 32.05 6.37
CA THR A 6 -7.46 31.87 5.25
C THR A 6 -7.95 30.68 4.46
N ARG A 7 -8.55 30.91 3.30
CA ARG A 7 -8.93 29.85 2.35
C ARG A 7 -7.65 29.10 1.98
N PHE A 8 -7.56 27.83 2.37
CA PHE A 8 -6.47 26.94 1.98
C PHE A 8 -6.45 26.91 0.43
N SER A 9 -5.51 27.63 -0.15
CA SER A 9 -5.28 27.64 -1.58
C SER A 9 -4.42 26.43 -1.92
N ILE A 10 -4.93 25.54 -2.77
CA ILE A 10 -4.18 24.35 -3.21
C ILE A 10 -3.22 24.78 -4.32
N PRO A 11 -1.91 24.85 -4.06
CA PRO A 11 -0.94 25.26 -5.07
C PRO A 11 -0.71 24.14 -6.11
N PHE A 12 -0.26 24.50 -7.30
CA PHE A 12 -0.07 23.57 -8.42
C PHE A 12 0.88 22.40 -8.07
N TRP A 13 1.94 22.66 -7.32
CA TRP A 13 2.88 21.60 -6.90
C TRP A 13 2.19 20.52 -6.05
N LEU A 14 1.15 20.85 -5.28
CA LEU A 14 0.45 19.86 -4.46
C LEU A 14 -0.36 18.88 -5.33
N TYR A 15 -0.92 19.33 -6.46
CA TYR A 15 -1.55 18.42 -7.42
C TYR A 15 -0.53 17.47 -8.05
N ILE A 16 0.69 17.95 -8.36
CA ILE A 16 1.77 17.08 -8.84
C ILE A 16 2.09 16.01 -7.77
N MET A 17 2.30 16.41 -6.53
CA MET A 17 2.62 15.47 -5.44
C MET A 17 1.47 14.47 -5.20
N ALA A 18 0.23 14.90 -5.29
CA ALA A 18 -0.93 14.04 -5.18
C ALA A 18 -1.00 13.01 -6.33
N ALA A 19 -0.79 13.46 -7.56
CA ALA A 19 -0.71 12.57 -8.70
C ALA A 19 0.41 11.53 -8.52
N LEU A 20 1.61 11.95 -8.13
CA LEU A 20 2.73 11.05 -7.89
C LEU A 20 2.44 10.03 -6.77
N ALA A 21 1.80 10.44 -5.69
CA ALA A 21 1.50 9.56 -4.54
C ALA A 21 0.54 8.41 -4.88
N ILE A 22 -0.37 8.61 -5.84
CA ILE A 22 -1.36 7.61 -6.27
C ILE A 22 -0.71 6.44 -7.03
N VAL A 23 0.44 6.66 -7.67
CA VAL A 23 1.07 5.69 -8.58
C VAL A 23 1.35 4.35 -7.93
N GLY A 24 1.78 4.33 -6.66
CA GLY A 24 2.08 3.09 -5.96
C GLY A 24 0.87 2.13 -5.94
N PRO A 25 -0.24 2.52 -5.27
CA PRO A 25 -1.47 1.72 -5.27
C PRO A 25 -2.02 1.46 -6.69
N ALA A 26 -2.08 2.48 -7.54
CA ALA A 26 -2.58 2.32 -8.90
C ALA A 26 -1.79 1.28 -9.72
N SER A 27 -0.47 1.24 -9.55
CA SER A 27 0.38 0.24 -10.23
C SER A 27 0.14 -1.19 -9.75
N ILE A 28 -0.41 -1.38 -8.55
CA ILE A 28 -0.79 -2.69 -8.05
C ILE A 28 -2.14 -3.10 -8.61
N ASP A 29 -3.13 -2.21 -8.58
CA ASP A 29 -4.52 -2.58 -8.77
C ASP A 29 -4.98 -2.51 -10.23
N LEU A 30 -4.31 -1.67 -11.05
CA LEU A 30 -4.69 -1.41 -12.45
C LEU A 30 -4.69 -2.65 -13.34
N TYR A 31 -3.74 -3.56 -13.16
CA TYR A 31 -3.55 -4.71 -14.06
C TYR A 31 -4.13 -6.02 -13.52
N LEU A 32 -4.69 -6.03 -12.30
CA LEU A 32 -5.33 -7.22 -11.70
C LEU A 32 -6.40 -7.85 -12.60
N PRO A 33 -7.26 -7.07 -13.30
CA PRO A 33 -8.24 -7.65 -14.22
C PRO A 33 -7.64 -8.38 -15.41
N SER A 34 -6.36 -8.17 -15.71
CA SER A 34 -5.64 -8.78 -16.84
C SER A 34 -4.91 -10.07 -16.47
N PHE A 35 -4.95 -10.53 -15.21
CA PHE A 35 -4.24 -11.74 -14.77
C PHE A 35 -4.50 -12.97 -15.62
N PRO A 36 -5.75 -13.30 -15.99
CA PRO A 36 -6.00 -14.47 -16.85
C PRO A 36 -5.32 -14.37 -18.22
N VAL A 37 -5.28 -13.17 -18.79
CA VAL A 37 -4.63 -12.92 -20.09
C VAL A 37 -3.11 -13.02 -19.97
N ILE A 38 -2.52 -12.47 -18.90
CA ILE A 38 -1.08 -12.57 -18.61
C ILE A 38 -0.68 -14.04 -18.40
N ALA A 39 -1.48 -14.81 -17.67
CA ALA A 39 -1.27 -16.23 -17.45
C ALA A 39 -1.25 -17.02 -18.78
N SER A 40 -2.21 -16.74 -19.66
CA SER A 40 -2.30 -17.34 -20.99
C SER A 40 -1.10 -16.97 -21.88
N ASP A 41 -0.72 -15.68 -21.92
CA ASP A 41 0.39 -15.18 -22.77
C ASP A 41 1.75 -15.80 -22.39
N PHE A 42 1.98 -16.03 -21.10
CA PHE A 42 3.25 -16.62 -20.62
C PHE A 42 3.15 -18.14 -20.42
N ALA A 43 1.98 -18.76 -20.70
CA ALA A 43 1.71 -20.17 -20.46
C ALA A 43 2.04 -20.62 -19.03
N VAL A 44 1.66 -19.79 -18.04
CA VAL A 44 1.80 -20.08 -16.59
C VAL A 44 0.42 -20.14 -15.94
N PRO A 45 0.25 -20.89 -14.85
CA PRO A 45 -1.02 -20.87 -14.11
C PRO A 45 -1.28 -19.50 -13.49
N GLN A 46 -2.55 -19.11 -13.35
CA GLN A 46 -2.94 -17.75 -12.92
C GLN A 46 -2.42 -17.40 -11.52
N ASN A 47 -2.43 -18.37 -10.60
CA ASN A 47 -1.85 -18.15 -9.26
C ASN A 47 -0.36 -17.77 -9.30
N ARG A 48 0.40 -18.20 -10.34
CA ARG A 48 1.79 -17.77 -10.50
C ARG A 48 1.90 -16.30 -10.87
N VAL A 49 0.91 -15.74 -11.57
CA VAL A 49 0.88 -14.31 -11.92
C VAL A 49 0.79 -13.43 -10.66
N GLU A 50 0.20 -13.92 -9.57
CA GLU A 50 0.14 -13.25 -8.27
C GLU A 50 1.54 -12.89 -7.73
N LEU A 51 2.58 -13.67 -8.07
CA LEU A 51 3.96 -13.36 -7.69
C LEU A 51 4.45 -12.02 -8.26
N SER A 52 3.82 -11.49 -9.30
CA SER A 52 4.13 -10.16 -9.82
C SER A 52 3.72 -9.03 -8.86
N VAL A 53 2.68 -9.26 -8.04
CA VAL A 53 2.32 -8.38 -6.93
C VAL A 53 3.36 -8.53 -5.81
N SER A 54 3.75 -9.76 -5.46
CA SER A 54 4.79 -10.02 -4.45
C SER A 54 6.11 -9.33 -4.82
N ALA A 55 6.53 -9.42 -6.09
CA ALA A 55 7.74 -8.75 -6.58
C ALA A 55 7.65 -7.22 -6.45
N PHE A 56 6.50 -6.64 -6.75
CA PHE A 56 6.27 -5.20 -6.57
C PHE A 56 6.33 -4.81 -5.10
N LEU A 57 5.66 -5.55 -4.21
CA LEU A 57 5.67 -5.28 -2.77
C LEU A 57 7.07 -5.43 -2.17
N PHE A 58 7.86 -6.41 -2.64
CA PHE A 58 9.27 -6.56 -2.26
C PHE A 58 10.08 -5.31 -2.63
N GLY A 59 9.95 -4.81 -3.87
CA GLY A 59 10.59 -3.59 -4.31
C GLY A 59 10.19 -2.37 -3.48
N LEU A 60 8.90 -2.24 -3.12
CA LEU A 60 8.42 -1.19 -2.21
C LEU A 60 9.04 -1.32 -0.82
N SER A 61 9.04 -2.52 -0.23
CA SER A 61 9.59 -2.77 1.10
C SER A 61 11.06 -2.37 1.21
N PHE A 62 11.87 -2.84 0.27
CA PHE A 62 13.29 -2.51 0.21
C PHE A 62 13.54 -1.00 0.08
N SER A 63 12.77 -0.36 -0.78
CA SER A 63 12.93 1.06 -1.07
C SER A 63 12.50 1.97 0.08
N GLN A 64 11.51 1.58 0.89
CA GLN A 64 11.06 2.39 2.04
C GLN A 64 12.20 2.69 3.02
N ILE A 65 13.11 1.74 3.23
CA ILE A 65 14.26 1.90 4.14
C ILE A 65 15.29 2.89 3.58
N ILE A 66 15.45 2.93 2.25
CA ILE A 66 16.53 3.68 1.60
C ILE A 66 16.09 5.09 1.20
N VAL A 67 14.88 5.22 0.65
CA VAL A 67 14.43 6.48 0.03
C VAL A 67 14.35 7.61 1.05
N GLY A 68 13.88 7.36 2.27
CA GLY A 68 13.81 8.40 3.32
C GLY A 68 15.15 9.08 3.56
N PRO A 69 16.16 8.35 4.09
CA PRO A 69 17.50 8.90 4.33
C PRO A 69 18.17 9.50 3.09
N LEU A 70 17.95 8.88 1.92
CA LEU A 70 18.52 9.36 0.66
C LEU A 70 18.00 10.75 0.31
N THR A 71 16.70 10.97 0.46
CA THR A 71 16.06 12.26 0.15
C THR A 71 16.35 13.35 1.19
N ASP A 72 16.59 12.98 2.44
CA ASP A 72 17.01 13.91 3.49
C ASP A 72 18.45 14.38 3.27
N ARG A 73 19.29 13.55 2.63
CA ARG A 73 20.69 13.89 2.33
C ARG A 73 20.85 14.65 1.02
N PHE A 74 20.20 14.21 -0.08
CA PHE A 74 20.44 14.75 -1.42
C PHE A 74 19.40 15.80 -1.85
N GLY A 75 18.37 16.05 -1.02
CA GLY A 75 17.23 16.88 -1.38
C GLY A 75 16.11 16.05 -2.01
N ARG A 76 15.01 16.69 -2.37
CA ARG A 76 13.79 16.01 -2.85
C ARG A 76 13.79 15.81 -4.36
N LYS A 77 14.23 16.84 -5.11
CA LYS A 77 14.13 16.85 -6.57
C LYS A 77 14.98 15.77 -7.25
N GLY A 78 16.26 15.64 -6.87
CA GLY A 78 17.17 14.66 -7.47
C GLY A 78 16.68 13.22 -7.35
N PRO A 79 16.45 12.70 -6.12
CA PRO A 79 15.91 11.35 -5.93
C PRO A 79 14.53 11.15 -6.58
N LEU A 80 13.68 12.18 -6.65
CA LEU A 80 12.38 12.10 -7.31
C LEU A 80 12.53 11.91 -8.83
N MET A 81 13.48 12.61 -9.46
CA MET A 81 13.81 12.44 -10.88
C MET A 81 14.36 11.05 -11.18
N VAL A 82 15.28 10.55 -10.35
CA VAL A 82 15.83 9.20 -10.48
C VAL A 82 14.72 8.15 -10.34
N GLY A 83 13.84 8.32 -9.34
CA GLY A 83 12.67 7.46 -9.15
C GLY A 83 11.72 7.47 -10.35
N ALA A 84 11.47 8.63 -10.94
CA ALA A 84 10.62 8.77 -12.12
C ALA A 84 11.23 8.09 -13.36
N LEU A 85 12.53 8.24 -13.57
CA LEU A 85 13.26 7.58 -14.66
C LEU A 85 13.26 6.05 -14.46
N LEU A 86 13.53 5.60 -13.23
CA LEU A 86 13.49 4.17 -12.90
C LEU A 86 12.10 3.58 -13.13
N TYR A 87 11.04 4.29 -12.70
CA TYR A 87 9.66 3.87 -12.91
C TYR A 87 9.31 3.78 -14.40
N LEU A 88 9.73 4.77 -15.20
CA LEU A 88 9.56 4.77 -16.66
C LEU A 88 10.24 3.55 -17.29
N VAL A 89 11.54 3.38 -17.04
CA VAL A 89 12.32 2.27 -17.64
C VAL A 89 11.77 0.92 -17.20
N ALA A 90 11.47 0.74 -15.93
CA ALA A 90 10.92 -0.51 -15.42
C ALA A 90 9.51 -0.81 -15.99
N SER A 91 8.68 0.21 -16.20
CA SER A 91 7.38 0.04 -16.87
C SER A 91 7.53 -0.40 -18.32
N LEU A 92 8.54 0.12 -19.04
CA LEU A 92 8.89 -0.36 -20.38
C LEU A 92 9.38 -1.81 -20.34
N VAL A 93 10.23 -2.18 -19.37
CA VAL A 93 10.68 -3.57 -19.18
C VAL A 93 9.47 -4.49 -18.98
N CYS A 94 8.47 -4.09 -18.16
CA CYS A 94 7.24 -4.86 -17.97
C CYS A 94 6.44 -4.98 -19.27
N SER A 95 6.30 -3.88 -20.03
CA SER A 95 5.54 -3.86 -21.30
C SER A 95 6.14 -4.77 -22.36
N PHE A 96 7.48 -4.82 -22.45
CA PHE A 96 8.23 -5.63 -23.42
C PHE A 96 8.77 -6.94 -22.84
N ALA A 97 8.28 -7.38 -21.67
CA ALA A 97 8.77 -8.59 -21.03
C ALA A 97 8.64 -9.82 -21.96
N PRO A 98 9.76 -10.50 -22.29
CA PRO A 98 9.74 -11.67 -23.17
C PRO A 98 9.27 -12.93 -22.46
N ASN A 99 9.39 -12.98 -21.14
CA ASN A 99 8.94 -14.08 -20.28
C ASN A 99 8.50 -13.56 -18.92
N PHE A 100 7.93 -14.46 -18.11
CA PHE A 100 7.35 -14.10 -16.82
C PHE A 100 8.41 -13.60 -15.81
N GLU A 101 9.63 -14.14 -15.83
CA GLU A 101 10.72 -13.74 -14.93
C GLU A 101 11.16 -12.29 -15.19
N PHE A 102 11.20 -11.85 -16.43
CA PHE A 102 11.45 -10.45 -16.78
C PHE A 102 10.35 -9.53 -16.27
N LEU A 103 9.09 -9.98 -16.32
CA LEU A 103 7.98 -9.24 -15.73
C LEU A 103 8.19 -9.07 -14.22
N LEU A 104 8.59 -10.12 -13.49
CA LEU A 104 8.85 -10.04 -12.04
C LEU A 104 9.96 -9.03 -11.71
N ILE A 105 11.08 -9.08 -12.45
CA ILE A 105 12.19 -8.12 -12.28
C ILE A 105 11.71 -6.70 -12.57
N GLY A 106 11.01 -6.49 -13.68
CA GLY A 106 10.44 -5.21 -14.05
C GLY A 106 9.51 -4.66 -12.96
N ARG A 107 8.67 -5.51 -12.37
CA ARG A 107 7.76 -5.14 -11.28
C ARG A 107 8.51 -4.71 -10.01
N ALA A 108 9.56 -5.43 -9.62
CA ALA A 108 10.38 -5.05 -8.47
C ALA A 108 11.07 -3.68 -8.68
N LEU A 109 11.66 -3.46 -9.86
CA LEU A 109 12.29 -2.18 -10.21
C LEU A 109 11.27 -1.04 -10.33
N GLN A 110 10.09 -1.30 -10.89
CA GLN A 110 9.00 -0.32 -11.01
C GLN A 110 8.55 0.15 -9.62
N ALA A 111 8.46 -0.78 -8.66
CA ALA A 111 8.12 -0.47 -7.28
C ALA A 111 9.15 0.43 -6.59
N MET A 112 10.44 0.27 -6.90
CA MET A 112 11.49 1.14 -6.37
C MET A 112 11.29 2.59 -6.83
N GLY A 113 10.91 2.81 -8.08
CA GLY A 113 10.54 4.13 -8.60
C GLY A 113 9.28 4.68 -7.94
N ALA A 114 8.23 3.86 -7.80
CA ALA A 114 6.97 4.23 -7.14
C ALA A 114 7.17 4.61 -5.66
N ALA A 115 8.07 3.95 -4.95
CA ALA A 115 8.42 4.26 -3.56
C ALA A 115 8.98 5.70 -3.42
N CYS A 116 9.78 6.17 -4.38
CA CYS A 116 10.24 7.55 -4.41
C CYS A 116 9.06 8.52 -4.48
N PHE A 117 8.10 8.26 -5.36
CA PHE A 117 6.89 9.09 -5.49
C PHE A 117 6.09 9.15 -4.18
N MET A 118 5.80 7.99 -3.59
CA MET A 118 5.00 7.90 -2.37
C MET A 118 5.67 8.57 -1.17
N THR A 119 6.98 8.38 -1.01
CA THR A 119 7.73 8.88 0.15
C THR A 119 8.01 10.35 0.03
N ILE A 120 8.48 10.81 -1.14
CA ILE A 120 8.88 12.20 -1.35
C ILE A 120 7.67 13.13 -1.38
N SER A 121 6.54 12.71 -1.96
CA SER A 121 5.32 13.53 -1.96
C SER A 121 4.90 13.92 -0.56
N ARG A 122 4.95 12.97 0.39
CA ARG A 122 4.67 13.25 1.82
C ARG A 122 5.71 14.15 2.47
N ALA A 123 6.99 14.00 2.10
CA ALA A 123 8.06 14.84 2.62
C ALA A 123 7.93 16.28 2.12
N VAL A 124 7.67 16.49 0.84
CA VAL A 124 7.47 17.82 0.23
C VAL A 124 6.31 18.59 0.89
N VAL A 125 5.21 17.90 1.23
CA VAL A 125 4.11 18.53 1.98
C VAL A 125 4.59 19.02 3.33
N ARG A 126 5.38 18.24 4.05
CA ARG A 126 5.94 18.66 5.36
C ARG A 126 6.96 19.79 5.24
N ASP A 127 7.70 19.85 4.13
CA ASP A 127 8.70 20.88 3.90
C ASP A 127 8.08 22.26 3.61
N HIS A 128 6.86 22.31 3.04
CA HIS A 128 6.22 23.56 2.57
C HIS A 128 5.19 24.13 3.53
N TYR A 129 4.61 23.32 4.40
CA TYR A 129 3.47 23.71 5.21
C TYR A 129 3.76 23.71 6.71
N SER A 130 3.14 24.65 7.43
CA SER A 130 3.02 24.59 8.89
C SER A 130 2.26 23.32 9.33
N THR A 131 2.38 22.94 10.58
CA THR A 131 1.77 21.69 11.10
C THR A 131 0.29 21.56 10.75
N GLN A 132 -0.50 22.64 10.86
CA GLN A 132 -1.93 22.60 10.59
C GLN A 132 -2.25 22.51 9.10
N GLU A 133 -1.55 23.26 8.26
CA GLU A 133 -1.73 23.22 6.80
C GLU A 133 -1.24 21.89 6.22
N ALA A 134 -0.13 21.36 6.74
CA ALA A 134 0.38 20.04 6.37
C ALA A 134 -0.64 18.94 6.68
N ALA A 135 -1.38 19.02 7.79
CA ALA A 135 -2.45 18.07 8.09
C ALA A 135 -3.55 18.07 7.04
N ASN A 136 -3.97 19.26 6.55
CA ASN A 136 -4.98 19.37 5.49
C ASN A 136 -4.47 18.81 4.16
N ALA A 137 -3.24 19.13 3.77
CA ALA A 137 -2.63 18.62 2.54
C ALA A 137 -2.40 17.10 2.60
N MET A 138 -1.97 16.56 3.75
CA MET A 138 -1.85 15.12 3.98
C MET A 138 -3.22 14.41 3.88
N THR A 139 -4.28 15.03 4.41
CA THR A 139 -5.64 14.48 4.28
C THR A 139 -6.05 14.35 2.82
N LEU A 140 -5.74 15.35 1.97
CA LEU A 140 -5.98 15.28 0.53
C LEU A 140 -5.18 14.14 -0.12
N LEU A 141 -3.88 14.00 0.19
CA LEU A 141 -3.05 12.89 -0.32
C LEU A 141 -3.62 11.54 0.09
N MET A 142 -4.03 11.39 1.35
CA MET A 142 -4.61 10.15 1.87
C MET A 142 -5.96 9.83 1.23
N LEU A 143 -6.80 10.82 0.98
CA LEU A 143 -8.07 10.65 0.28
C LEU A 143 -7.84 10.10 -1.14
N LEU A 144 -6.95 10.75 -1.89
CA LEU A 144 -6.66 10.38 -3.27
C LEU A 144 -5.99 9.01 -3.39
N THR A 145 -5.01 8.72 -2.52
CA THR A 145 -4.37 7.39 -2.48
C THR A 145 -5.33 6.30 -2.00
N GLY A 146 -6.26 6.62 -1.11
CA GLY A 146 -7.31 5.69 -0.64
C GLY A 146 -8.39 5.42 -1.69
N MET A 147 -8.60 6.32 -2.66
CA MET A 147 -9.51 6.08 -3.79
C MET A 147 -8.88 5.20 -4.88
N ALA A 148 -7.55 5.13 -4.96
CA ALA A 148 -6.86 4.37 -6.00
C ALA A 148 -7.30 2.90 -6.09
N PRO A 149 -7.40 2.12 -5.00
CA PRO A 149 -7.88 0.73 -5.06
C PRO A 149 -9.33 0.57 -5.54
N VAL A 150 -10.16 1.61 -5.41
CA VAL A 150 -11.54 1.58 -5.92
C VAL A 150 -11.55 1.85 -7.42
N VAL A 151 -10.78 2.82 -7.88
CA VAL A 151 -10.85 3.34 -9.25
C VAL A 151 -9.89 2.60 -10.20
N ALA A 152 -8.71 2.20 -9.73
CA ALA A 152 -7.68 1.63 -10.60
C ALA A 152 -8.11 0.31 -11.28
N PRO A 153 -8.75 -0.68 -10.62
CA PRO A 153 -9.22 -1.87 -11.32
C PRO A 153 -10.30 -1.57 -12.35
N MET A 154 -11.16 -0.58 -12.11
CA MET A 154 -12.19 -0.16 -13.07
C MET A 154 -11.56 0.45 -14.33
N ILE A 155 -10.58 1.34 -14.16
CA ILE A 155 -9.80 1.89 -15.27
C ILE A 155 -9.05 0.75 -15.98
N GLY A 156 -8.44 -0.17 -15.22
CA GLY A 156 -7.72 -1.32 -15.75
C GLY A 156 -8.59 -2.23 -16.61
N ALA A 157 -9.77 -2.60 -16.12
CA ALA A 157 -10.72 -3.42 -16.87
C ALA A 157 -11.22 -2.72 -18.16
N MET A 158 -11.50 -1.42 -18.06
CA MET A 158 -11.88 -0.61 -19.22
C MET A 158 -10.76 -0.56 -20.25
N LEU A 159 -9.53 -0.26 -19.86
CA LEU A 159 -8.40 -0.18 -20.78
C LEU A 159 -8.02 -1.54 -21.37
N ALA A 160 -8.13 -2.61 -20.60
CA ALA A 160 -7.88 -3.97 -21.09
C ALA A 160 -8.87 -4.40 -22.18
N SER A 161 -10.05 -3.77 -22.27
CA SER A 161 -11.02 -4.04 -23.36
C SER A 161 -10.61 -3.41 -24.69
N PHE A 162 -9.74 -2.40 -24.69
CA PHE A 162 -9.26 -1.68 -25.89
C PHE A 162 -7.79 -1.97 -26.23
N SER A 163 -7.04 -2.52 -25.27
CA SER A 163 -5.61 -2.75 -25.38
C SER A 163 -5.19 -4.06 -24.72
N SER A 164 -4.01 -4.57 -25.06
CA SER A 164 -3.43 -5.69 -24.34
C SER A 164 -2.95 -5.28 -22.95
N TRP A 165 -2.68 -6.26 -22.07
CA TRP A 165 -2.07 -5.98 -20.76
C TRP A 165 -0.70 -5.26 -20.88
N ARG A 166 0.03 -5.47 -21.98
CA ARG A 166 1.28 -4.73 -22.29
C ARG A 166 1.01 -3.24 -22.49
N GLY A 167 -0.13 -2.89 -23.06
CA GLY A 167 -0.56 -1.50 -23.21
C GLY A 167 -0.80 -0.80 -21.87
N LEU A 168 -1.25 -1.53 -20.83
CA LEU A 168 -1.38 -0.97 -19.49
C LEU A 168 -0.01 -0.55 -18.94
N PHE A 169 1.01 -1.38 -19.11
CA PHE A 169 2.38 -1.02 -18.70
C PHE A 169 2.98 0.10 -19.55
N MET A 170 2.62 0.18 -20.84
CA MET A 170 3.01 1.32 -21.69
C MET A 170 2.37 2.62 -21.20
N MET A 171 1.12 2.58 -20.77
CA MET A 171 0.46 3.74 -20.16
C MET A 171 1.15 4.14 -18.85
N LEU A 172 1.55 3.18 -18.00
CA LEU A 172 2.33 3.46 -16.79
C LEU A 172 3.71 4.04 -17.14
N ALA A 173 4.35 3.58 -18.21
CA ALA A 173 5.60 4.17 -18.72
C ALA A 173 5.39 5.63 -19.17
N THR A 174 4.33 5.90 -19.91
CA THR A 174 3.95 7.27 -20.33
C THR A 174 3.71 8.15 -19.10
N TYR A 175 3.03 7.62 -18.08
CA TYR A 175 2.86 8.33 -16.82
C TYR A 175 4.21 8.62 -16.14
N GLY A 176 5.15 7.66 -16.12
CA GLY A 176 6.51 7.84 -15.64
C GLY A 176 7.27 8.95 -16.37
N LEU A 177 7.13 9.00 -17.70
CA LEU A 177 7.71 10.05 -18.53
C LEU A 177 7.12 11.43 -18.21
N ILE A 178 5.80 11.53 -18.14
CA ILE A 178 5.12 12.79 -17.77
C ILE A 178 5.56 13.21 -16.36
N SER A 179 5.63 12.29 -15.42
CA SER A 179 6.10 12.56 -14.05
C SER A 179 7.54 13.08 -14.03
N PHE A 180 8.44 12.47 -14.81
CA PHE A 180 9.81 12.92 -14.95
C PHE A 180 9.88 14.35 -15.50
N LEU A 181 9.14 14.65 -16.56
CA LEU A 181 9.10 15.98 -17.17
C LEU A 181 8.52 17.02 -16.21
N LEU A 182 7.41 16.73 -15.53
CA LEU A 182 6.81 17.61 -14.54
C LEU A 182 7.78 17.91 -13.38
N VAL A 183 8.47 16.90 -12.86
CA VAL A 183 9.47 17.11 -11.81
C VAL A 183 10.67 17.89 -12.32
N ALA A 184 11.16 17.61 -13.52
CA ALA A 184 12.30 18.31 -14.10
C ALA A 184 12.04 19.81 -14.30
N PHE A 185 10.88 20.15 -14.87
CA PHE A 185 10.58 21.51 -15.32
C PHE A 185 9.69 22.31 -14.37
N CYS A 186 8.77 21.67 -13.65
CA CYS A 186 7.77 22.37 -12.84
C CYS A 186 8.06 22.29 -11.32
N PHE A 187 8.79 21.27 -10.85
CA PHE A 187 9.07 21.13 -9.42
C PHE A 187 10.40 21.80 -9.04
N LYS A 188 10.33 22.68 -8.03
CA LYS A 188 11.51 23.30 -7.40
C LYS A 188 11.89 22.50 -6.16
N GLU A 189 13.21 22.47 -5.86
CA GLU A 189 13.72 21.83 -4.64
C GLU A 189 13.05 22.41 -3.39
N SER A 190 12.48 21.55 -2.55
CA SER A 190 11.78 21.95 -1.33
C SER A 190 12.65 21.90 -0.09
N LEU A 191 13.78 21.15 -0.12
CA LEU A 191 14.70 21.04 1.00
C LEU A 191 15.96 21.88 0.76
N PRO A 192 16.12 23.06 1.40
CA PRO A 192 17.32 23.88 1.32
C PRO A 192 18.58 23.09 1.67
N LYS A 193 19.71 23.46 1.07
CA LYS A 193 20.98 22.75 1.30
C LYS A 193 21.40 22.76 2.78
N GLU A 194 21.08 23.83 3.49
CA GLU A 194 21.39 24.04 4.91
C GLU A 194 20.63 23.07 5.83
N ASN A 195 19.45 22.61 5.38
CA ASN A 195 18.57 21.70 6.15
C ASN A 195 18.81 20.22 5.80
N ARG A 196 19.74 19.92 4.89
CA ARG A 196 20.05 18.55 4.50
C ARG A 196 20.80 17.82 5.60
N LEU A 197 20.35 16.63 5.92
CA LEU A 197 20.97 15.83 6.97
C LEU A 197 22.25 15.15 6.47
N HIS A 198 23.38 15.46 7.10
CA HIS A 198 24.66 14.79 6.86
C HIS A 198 24.83 13.61 7.82
N ILE A 199 23.88 12.65 7.75
CA ILE A 199 23.90 11.47 8.62
C ILE A 199 24.78 10.41 7.94
N SER A 200 25.73 9.85 8.70
CA SER A 200 26.55 8.75 8.20
C SER A 200 25.71 7.47 8.03
N PRO A 201 26.00 6.62 7.03
CA PRO A 201 25.31 5.32 6.88
C PRO A 201 25.36 4.46 8.13
N ALA A 202 26.46 4.53 8.89
CA ALA A 202 26.61 3.80 10.16
C ALA A 202 25.60 4.30 11.22
N LEU A 203 25.36 5.59 11.31
CA LEU A 203 24.37 6.15 12.25
C LEU A 203 22.94 5.79 11.83
N ILE A 204 22.65 5.77 10.52
CA ILE A 204 21.36 5.31 10.01
C ILE A 204 21.14 3.84 10.42
N ALA A 205 22.11 2.97 10.15
CA ALA A 205 22.04 1.56 10.52
C ALA A 205 21.86 1.37 12.04
N LYS A 206 22.64 2.11 12.85
CA LYS A 206 22.51 2.10 14.32
C LYS A 206 21.09 2.47 14.77
N ASN A 207 20.52 3.54 14.22
CA ASN A 207 19.18 3.98 14.57
C ASN A 207 18.10 2.96 14.18
N TYR A 208 18.24 2.28 13.01
CA TYR A 208 17.33 1.20 12.64
C TYR A 208 17.46 0.00 13.58
N VAL A 209 18.68 -0.39 13.96
CA VAL A 209 18.91 -1.47 14.94
C VAL A 209 18.27 -1.12 16.28
N GLU A 210 18.46 0.08 16.79
CA GLU A 210 17.84 0.51 18.05
C GLU A 210 16.30 0.52 17.99
N LEU A 211 15.70 0.87 16.85
CA LEU A 211 14.24 0.77 16.62
C LEU A 211 13.75 -0.69 16.65
N LEU A 212 14.52 -1.62 16.08
CA LEU A 212 14.17 -3.05 16.09
C LEU A 212 14.19 -3.65 17.50
N PHE A 213 14.96 -3.10 18.43
CA PHE A 213 14.99 -3.52 19.84
C PHE A 213 14.00 -2.76 20.72
N ASP A 214 13.35 -1.69 20.23
CA ASP A 214 12.28 -1.02 20.96
C ASP A 214 10.98 -1.85 20.91
N ARG A 215 10.67 -2.51 22.01
CA ARG A 215 9.52 -3.44 22.10
C ARG A 215 8.19 -2.77 21.75
N SER A 216 8.00 -1.51 22.16
CA SER A 216 6.77 -0.76 21.88
C SER A 216 6.63 -0.45 20.40
N PHE A 217 7.71 0.01 19.77
CA PHE A 217 7.77 0.30 18.35
C PHE A 217 7.59 -0.96 17.50
N ILE A 218 8.43 -1.97 17.72
CA ILE A 218 8.44 -3.15 16.86
C ILE A 218 7.13 -3.94 16.95
N GLY A 219 6.54 -4.05 18.14
CA GLY A 219 5.30 -4.79 18.32
C GLY A 219 4.12 -4.19 17.54
N PHE A 220 3.91 -2.87 17.61
CA PHE A 220 2.85 -2.23 16.83
C PHE A 220 3.21 -2.09 15.34
N SER A 221 4.49 -1.99 14.99
CA SER A 221 4.93 -2.04 13.58
C SER A 221 4.71 -3.41 12.97
N LEU A 222 5.00 -4.49 13.69
CA LEU A 222 4.68 -5.86 13.28
C LEU A 222 3.17 -6.07 13.18
N ALA A 223 2.39 -5.58 14.16
CA ALA A 223 0.94 -5.67 14.12
C ALA A 223 0.34 -4.95 12.89
N ALA A 224 0.84 -3.76 12.57
CA ALA A 224 0.47 -3.04 11.35
C ALA A 224 0.86 -3.83 10.09
N GLY A 225 2.11 -4.33 10.07
CA GLY A 225 2.65 -5.11 8.95
C GLY A 225 1.86 -6.38 8.67
N PHE A 226 1.58 -7.18 9.69
CA PHE A 226 0.77 -8.39 9.55
C PHE A 226 -0.67 -8.07 9.12
N SER A 227 -1.29 -7.03 9.67
CA SER A 227 -2.65 -6.62 9.24
C SER A 227 -2.68 -6.24 7.77
N MET A 228 -1.69 -5.48 7.29
CA MET A 228 -1.55 -5.16 5.87
C MET A 228 -1.19 -6.39 5.03
N GLY A 229 -0.40 -7.32 5.57
CA GLY A 229 -0.13 -8.60 4.93
C GLY A 229 -1.42 -9.37 4.60
N ALA A 230 -2.38 -9.43 5.53
CA ALA A 230 -3.69 -10.01 5.24
C ALA A 230 -4.40 -9.33 4.05
N MET A 231 -4.33 -8.00 3.95
CA MET A 231 -4.89 -7.27 2.80
C MET A 231 -4.17 -7.58 1.49
N PHE A 232 -2.85 -7.66 1.51
CA PHE A 232 -2.07 -7.95 0.30
C PHE A 232 -2.23 -9.40 -0.17
N ALA A 233 -2.51 -10.36 0.73
CA ALA A 233 -2.94 -11.69 0.33
C ALA A 233 -4.23 -11.63 -0.51
N PHE A 234 -5.22 -10.84 -0.06
CA PHE A 234 -6.45 -10.63 -0.85
C PHE A 234 -6.15 -9.92 -2.17
N ILE A 235 -5.40 -8.82 -2.17
CA ILE A 235 -5.10 -8.06 -3.39
C ILE A 235 -4.46 -8.98 -4.43
N ALA A 236 -3.45 -9.77 -4.05
CA ALA A 236 -2.72 -10.64 -4.96
C ALA A 236 -3.60 -11.74 -5.56
N SER A 237 -4.40 -12.43 -4.73
CA SER A 237 -5.23 -13.57 -5.18
C SER A 237 -6.67 -13.19 -5.56
N SER A 238 -7.04 -11.91 -5.42
CA SER A 238 -8.40 -11.43 -5.72
C SER A 238 -8.84 -11.78 -7.14
N SER A 239 -7.96 -11.61 -8.12
CA SER A 239 -8.23 -11.95 -9.51
C SER A 239 -8.47 -13.46 -9.70
N THR A 240 -7.62 -14.30 -9.10
CA THR A 240 -7.76 -15.76 -9.16
C THR A 240 -9.06 -16.21 -8.49
N VAL A 241 -9.32 -15.76 -7.27
CA VAL A 241 -10.53 -16.16 -6.55
C VAL A 241 -11.80 -15.63 -7.24
N LEU A 242 -11.86 -14.36 -7.60
CA LEU A 242 -13.09 -13.77 -8.15
C LEU A 242 -13.33 -14.19 -9.62
N MET A 243 -12.27 -14.30 -10.45
CA MET A 243 -12.44 -14.57 -11.88
C MET A 243 -12.31 -16.06 -12.22
N GLU A 244 -11.51 -16.84 -11.50
CA GLU A 244 -11.34 -18.28 -11.74
C GLU A 244 -12.32 -19.10 -10.88
N THR A 245 -12.34 -18.92 -9.54
CA THR A 245 -13.21 -19.68 -8.64
C THR A 245 -14.68 -19.27 -8.76
N PHE A 246 -14.99 -17.96 -8.78
CA PHE A 246 -16.37 -17.46 -8.91
C PHE A 246 -16.77 -17.09 -10.34
N ALA A 247 -15.90 -17.31 -11.33
CA ALA A 247 -16.15 -17.11 -12.77
C ALA A 247 -16.65 -15.68 -13.13
N LEU A 248 -16.17 -14.65 -12.44
CA LEU A 248 -16.54 -13.26 -12.74
C LEU A 248 -15.82 -12.75 -13.99
N SER A 249 -16.51 -11.94 -14.79
CA SER A 249 -15.88 -11.19 -15.86
C SER A 249 -14.96 -10.08 -15.31
N PRO A 250 -14.01 -9.55 -16.10
CA PRO A 250 -13.12 -8.46 -15.67
C PRO A 250 -13.86 -7.23 -15.11
N ASN A 251 -14.99 -6.86 -15.70
CA ASN A 251 -15.83 -5.76 -15.24
C ASN A 251 -16.50 -6.09 -13.88
N GLN A 252 -17.03 -7.30 -13.73
CA GLN A 252 -17.63 -7.74 -12.45
C GLN A 252 -16.56 -7.83 -11.37
N PHE A 253 -15.35 -8.30 -11.69
CA PHE A 253 -14.20 -8.29 -10.80
C PHE A 253 -13.91 -6.86 -10.31
N ALA A 254 -13.80 -5.90 -11.24
CA ALA A 254 -13.47 -4.51 -10.90
C ALA A 254 -14.49 -3.88 -9.94
N TRP A 255 -15.80 -4.11 -10.17
CA TRP A 255 -16.85 -3.67 -9.25
C TRP A 255 -16.78 -4.35 -7.88
N SER A 256 -16.58 -5.68 -7.87
CA SER A 256 -16.47 -6.47 -6.62
C SER A 256 -15.27 -6.02 -5.79
N PHE A 257 -14.12 -5.85 -6.42
CA PHE A 257 -12.92 -5.34 -5.78
C PHE A 257 -13.12 -3.92 -5.23
N GLY A 258 -13.75 -3.04 -6.02
CA GLY A 258 -14.08 -1.67 -5.61
C GLY A 258 -15.00 -1.62 -4.39
N ILE A 259 -16.00 -2.49 -4.31
CA ILE A 259 -16.89 -2.62 -3.13
C ILE A 259 -16.09 -3.01 -1.89
N VAL A 260 -15.21 -4.02 -2.01
CA VAL A 260 -14.35 -4.44 -0.89
C VAL A 260 -13.40 -3.32 -0.47
N ALA A 261 -12.76 -2.63 -1.43
CA ALA A 261 -11.88 -1.49 -1.16
C ALA A 261 -12.63 -0.32 -0.50
N PHE A 262 -13.90 -0.10 -0.83
CA PHE A 262 -14.73 0.91 -0.18
C PHE A 262 -14.95 0.65 1.31
N GLY A 263 -15.00 -0.62 1.73
CA GLY A 263 -15.01 -1.00 3.15
C GLY A 263 -13.83 -0.43 3.93
N LEU A 264 -12.63 -0.41 3.33
CA LEU A 264 -11.44 0.21 3.93
C LEU A 264 -11.63 1.71 4.20
N MET A 265 -12.26 2.43 3.27
CA MET A 265 -12.58 3.85 3.44
C MET A 265 -13.58 4.07 4.57
N ILE A 266 -14.65 3.28 4.64
CA ILE A 266 -15.64 3.35 5.73
C ILE A 266 -14.95 3.13 7.07
N GLY A 267 -14.13 2.09 7.21
CA GLY A 267 -13.39 1.80 8.44
C GLY A 267 -12.49 2.94 8.87
N SER A 268 -11.73 3.50 7.93
CA SER A 268 -10.81 4.63 8.18
C SER A 268 -11.56 5.90 8.61
N GLN A 269 -12.67 6.23 7.94
CA GLN A 269 -13.49 7.39 8.29
C GLN A 269 -14.20 7.21 9.66
N SER A 270 -14.69 5.99 9.93
CA SER A 270 -15.28 5.64 11.23
C SER A 270 -14.25 5.79 12.34
N CYS A 271 -13.03 5.31 12.14
CA CYS A 271 -11.93 5.48 13.08
C CYS A 271 -11.64 6.97 13.34
N GLY A 272 -11.51 7.78 12.29
CA GLY A 272 -11.29 9.22 12.41
C GLY A 272 -12.41 9.94 13.17
N PHE A 273 -13.66 9.54 12.95
CA PHE A 273 -14.82 10.06 13.70
C PHE A 273 -14.77 9.70 15.19
N LEU A 274 -14.46 8.44 15.52
CA LEU A 274 -14.35 7.95 16.89
C LEU A 274 -13.18 8.58 17.64
N LEU A 275 -12.05 8.80 16.99
CA LEU A 275 -10.91 9.52 17.56
C LEU A 275 -11.25 10.97 17.89
N ARG A 276 -12.02 11.66 17.07
CA ARG A 276 -12.54 13.02 17.37
C ARG A 276 -13.47 13.04 18.57
N ARG A 277 -14.08 11.91 18.92
CA ARG A 277 -14.86 11.72 20.14
C ARG A 277 -14.04 11.29 21.35
N HIS A 278 -12.70 11.44 21.29
CA HIS A 278 -11.75 11.11 22.35
C HIS A 278 -11.75 9.63 22.78
N ILE A 279 -12.19 8.71 21.92
CA ILE A 279 -12.08 7.28 22.20
C ILE A 279 -10.60 6.87 22.10
N PRO A 280 -10.03 6.16 23.11
CA PRO A 280 -8.62 5.80 23.12
C PRO A 280 -8.18 5.00 21.91
N VAL A 281 -7.07 5.40 21.28
CA VAL A 281 -6.50 4.74 20.07
C VAL A 281 -6.30 3.24 20.28
N LEU A 282 -5.79 2.84 21.45
CA LEU A 282 -5.56 1.43 21.79
C LEU A 282 -6.85 0.62 21.84
N LEU A 283 -7.95 1.21 22.32
CA LEU A 283 -9.24 0.53 22.35
C LEU A 283 -9.77 0.29 20.95
N LEU A 284 -9.71 1.32 20.08
CA LEU A 284 -10.11 1.21 18.68
C LEU A 284 -9.29 0.14 17.94
N TYR A 285 -7.97 0.14 18.14
CA TYR A 285 -7.08 -0.89 17.59
C TYR A 285 -7.50 -2.29 18.05
N ARG A 286 -7.74 -2.49 19.35
CA ARG A 286 -8.15 -3.80 19.91
C ARG A 286 -9.48 -4.28 19.32
N ILE A 287 -10.50 -3.44 19.31
CA ILE A 287 -11.81 -3.77 18.72
C ILE A 287 -11.65 -4.20 17.27
N ALA A 288 -10.92 -3.43 16.47
CA ALA A 288 -10.71 -3.73 15.07
C ALA A 288 -9.92 -5.02 14.85
N ALA A 289 -8.89 -5.28 15.67
CA ALA A 289 -8.06 -6.49 15.56
C ALA A 289 -8.88 -7.75 15.92
N TYR A 290 -9.73 -7.71 16.97
CA TYR A 290 -10.62 -8.82 17.27
C TYR A 290 -11.68 -9.02 16.20
N TRP A 291 -12.23 -7.92 15.67
CA TRP A 291 -13.19 -7.97 14.59
C TRP A 291 -12.63 -8.64 13.34
N THR A 292 -11.43 -8.26 12.89
CA THR A 292 -10.79 -8.84 11.70
C THR A 292 -10.52 -10.33 11.88
N VAL A 293 -10.05 -10.76 13.07
CA VAL A 293 -9.84 -12.18 13.38
C VAL A 293 -11.16 -12.95 13.37
N ALA A 294 -12.19 -12.44 14.02
CA ALA A 294 -13.51 -13.10 14.09
C ALA A 294 -14.15 -13.28 12.70
N VAL A 295 -14.08 -12.23 11.86
CA VAL A 295 -14.63 -12.26 10.50
C VAL A 295 -13.87 -13.26 9.62
N LEU A 296 -12.54 -13.28 9.70
CA LEU A 296 -11.73 -14.21 8.90
C LEU A 296 -11.85 -15.66 9.41
N ALA A 297 -11.97 -15.87 10.72
CA ALA A 297 -12.26 -17.19 11.30
C ALA A 297 -13.62 -17.72 10.82
N LEU A 298 -14.64 -16.85 10.77
CA LEU A 298 -15.93 -17.20 10.16
C LEU A 298 -15.76 -17.57 8.67
N GLY A 299 -14.97 -16.82 7.90
CA GLY A 299 -14.68 -17.12 6.52
C GLY A 299 -14.05 -18.51 6.33
N VAL A 300 -13.07 -18.87 7.16
CA VAL A 300 -12.43 -20.21 7.15
C VAL A 300 -13.46 -21.31 7.49
N ILE A 301 -14.27 -21.11 8.53
CA ILE A 301 -15.30 -22.09 8.95
C ILE A 301 -16.31 -22.32 7.82
N LEU A 302 -16.79 -21.26 7.19
CA LEU A 302 -17.75 -21.35 6.09
C LEU A 302 -17.12 -22.03 4.86
N SER A 303 -15.86 -21.77 4.57
CA SER A 303 -15.12 -22.40 3.47
C SER A 303 -14.92 -23.91 3.71
N LEU A 304 -14.56 -24.29 4.92
CA LEU A 304 -14.45 -25.71 5.30
C LEU A 304 -15.79 -26.48 5.26
N SER A 305 -16.91 -25.74 5.29
CA SER A 305 -18.26 -26.31 5.22
C SER A 305 -18.87 -26.24 3.83
N ASP A 306 -18.10 -25.84 2.81
CA ASP A 306 -18.55 -25.61 1.42
C ASP A 306 -19.74 -24.64 1.31
N MET A 307 -19.87 -23.70 2.26
CA MET A 307 -20.99 -22.74 2.33
C MET A 307 -20.66 -21.36 1.72
N VAL A 308 -19.48 -21.21 1.11
CA VAL A 308 -19.05 -19.90 0.57
C VAL A 308 -19.61 -19.68 -0.82
N SER A 309 -20.66 -18.89 -0.93
CA SER A 309 -21.11 -18.29 -2.19
C SER A 309 -20.37 -16.96 -2.43
N LEU A 310 -20.44 -16.42 -3.65
CA LEU A 310 -19.91 -15.09 -3.97
C LEU A 310 -20.44 -14.03 -2.99
N ARG A 311 -21.73 -14.07 -2.62
CA ARG A 311 -22.32 -13.11 -1.68
C ARG A 311 -21.70 -13.21 -0.29
N VAL A 312 -21.49 -14.42 0.21
CA VAL A 312 -20.85 -14.69 1.51
C VAL A 312 -19.41 -14.20 1.48
N PHE A 313 -18.68 -14.54 0.42
CA PHE A 313 -17.30 -14.06 0.21
C PHE A 313 -17.22 -12.53 0.27
N MET A 314 -18.08 -11.84 -0.47
CA MET A 314 -18.12 -10.37 -0.51
C MET A 314 -18.43 -9.74 0.85
N VAL A 315 -19.37 -10.33 1.62
CA VAL A 315 -19.72 -9.84 2.97
C VAL A 315 -18.54 -10.02 3.93
N VAL A 316 -17.88 -11.17 3.91
CA VAL A 316 -16.70 -11.44 4.74
C VAL A 316 -15.58 -10.48 4.40
N MET A 317 -15.26 -10.31 3.11
CA MET A 317 -14.18 -9.44 2.66
C MET A 317 -14.46 -7.97 2.95
N PHE A 318 -15.68 -7.49 2.71
CA PHE A 318 -16.10 -6.13 3.07
C PHE A 318 -15.98 -5.88 4.57
N SER A 319 -16.47 -6.82 5.41
CA SER A 319 -16.40 -6.70 6.87
C SER A 319 -14.95 -6.72 7.37
N PHE A 320 -14.08 -7.53 6.77
CA PHE A 320 -12.65 -7.54 7.05
C PHE A 320 -12.01 -6.18 6.72
N THR A 321 -12.28 -5.61 5.54
CA THR A 321 -11.68 -4.33 5.12
C THR A 321 -12.18 -3.16 5.95
N VAL A 322 -13.42 -3.17 6.48
CA VAL A 322 -13.88 -2.19 7.45
C VAL A 322 -13.03 -2.24 8.73
N GLY A 323 -12.80 -3.43 9.28
CA GLY A 323 -11.91 -3.61 10.44
C GLY A 323 -10.48 -3.15 10.17
N LEU A 324 -9.92 -3.55 9.02
CA LEU A 324 -8.58 -3.13 8.61
C LEU A 324 -8.48 -1.60 8.44
N GLY A 325 -9.53 -0.95 7.93
CA GLY A 325 -9.61 0.50 7.82
C GLY A 325 -9.47 1.22 9.16
N MET A 326 -9.86 0.59 10.25
CA MET A 326 -9.63 1.12 11.60
C MET A 326 -8.22 0.81 12.12
N ILE A 327 -7.63 -0.33 11.75
CA ILE A 327 -6.26 -0.71 12.15
C ILE A 327 -5.22 0.21 11.48
N ASN A 328 -5.41 0.53 10.20
CA ASN A 328 -4.44 1.28 9.39
C ASN A 328 -4.01 2.63 9.99
N PRO A 329 -4.89 3.47 10.55
CA PRO A 329 -4.46 4.67 11.24
C PRO A 329 -3.98 4.39 12.67
N THR A 330 -4.58 3.44 13.39
CA THR A 330 -4.35 3.26 14.83
C THR A 330 -3.03 2.56 15.14
N ALA A 331 -2.66 1.51 14.42
CA ALA A 331 -1.43 0.77 14.68
C ALA A 331 -0.15 1.60 14.44
N PRO A 332 0.01 2.36 13.33
CA PRO A 332 1.13 3.27 13.17
C PRO A 332 1.17 4.41 14.20
N ILE A 333 0.02 4.98 14.60
CA ILE A 333 -0.02 5.99 15.68
C ILE A 333 0.58 5.42 16.96
N LEU A 334 0.20 4.18 17.33
CA LEU A 334 0.73 3.52 18.53
C LEU A 334 2.22 3.20 18.39
N ALA A 335 2.67 2.73 17.22
CA ALA A 335 4.08 2.45 16.95
C ALA A 335 4.95 3.72 17.07
N LEU A 336 4.50 4.82 16.51
CA LEU A 336 5.27 6.06 16.39
C LEU A 336 5.20 6.95 17.64
N LYS A 337 4.32 6.66 18.61
CA LYS A 337 4.01 7.53 19.76
C LYS A 337 5.23 7.98 20.57
N LYS A 338 6.23 7.13 20.71
CA LYS A 338 7.45 7.39 21.52
C LYS A 338 8.68 7.77 20.67
N GLN A 339 8.57 7.90 19.34
CA GLN A 339 9.71 7.97 18.43
C GLN A 339 10.07 9.40 17.98
N GLY A 340 9.76 10.44 18.75
CA GLY A 340 9.88 11.87 18.44
C GLY A 340 11.06 12.25 17.51
N HIS A 341 12.31 12.11 17.98
CA HIS A 341 13.52 12.46 17.22
C HIS A 341 13.88 11.49 16.08
N ARG A 342 13.27 10.28 16.04
CA ARG A 342 13.49 9.24 15.01
C ARG A 342 12.25 9.00 14.15
N LEU A 343 11.26 9.90 14.19
CA LEU A 343 9.95 9.72 13.55
C LEU A 343 10.06 9.35 12.06
N GLY A 344 10.98 9.96 11.32
CA GLY A 344 11.20 9.68 9.89
C GLY A 344 11.67 8.23 9.65
N MET A 345 12.68 7.77 10.38
CA MET A 345 13.22 6.41 10.27
C MET A 345 12.22 5.37 10.79
N ALA A 346 11.54 5.65 11.90
CA ALA A 346 10.49 4.80 12.42
C ALA A 346 9.32 4.65 11.43
N SER A 347 8.92 5.73 10.79
CA SER A 347 7.88 5.70 9.75
C SER A 347 8.32 4.91 8.51
N ALA A 348 9.58 5.04 8.09
CA ALA A 348 10.15 4.27 6.99
C ALA A 348 10.20 2.77 7.30
N LEU A 349 10.63 2.40 8.52
CA LEU A 349 10.69 1.01 8.95
C LEU A 349 9.29 0.40 9.09
N THR A 350 8.32 1.14 9.64
CA THR A 350 6.92 0.71 9.66
C THR A 350 6.41 0.49 8.23
N GLY A 351 6.66 1.43 7.31
CA GLY A 351 6.30 1.27 5.89
C GLY A 351 6.94 0.04 5.24
N ALA A 352 8.21 -0.23 5.55
CA ALA A 352 8.91 -1.42 5.06
C ALA A 352 8.26 -2.71 5.58
N THR A 353 7.87 -2.77 6.87
CA THR A 353 7.19 -3.96 7.42
C THR A 353 5.83 -4.20 6.77
N LEU A 354 5.04 -3.14 6.44
CA LEU A 354 3.77 -3.28 5.73
C LEU A 354 3.94 -4.04 4.41
N PHE A 355 4.91 -3.64 3.60
CA PHE A 355 5.14 -4.24 2.29
C PHE A 355 5.90 -5.57 2.37
N LEU A 356 6.78 -5.76 3.36
CA LEU A 356 7.47 -7.03 3.59
C LEU A 356 6.47 -8.15 3.90
N PHE A 357 5.58 -7.93 4.85
CA PHE A 357 4.56 -8.93 5.17
C PHE A 357 3.51 -9.07 4.06
N GLY A 358 3.27 -8.02 3.29
CA GLY A 358 2.54 -8.12 2.04
C GLY A 358 3.21 -9.04 1.03
N THR A 359 4.53 -8.94 0.86
CA THR A 359 5.31 -9.85 0.01
C THR A 359 5.18 -11.30 0.49
N CYS A 360 5.37 -11.53 1.79
CA CYS A 360 5.27 -12.87 2.35
C CYS A 360 3.88 -13.48 2.17
N SER A 361 2.82 -12.74 2.50
CA SER A 361 1.45 -13.24 2.42
C SER A 361 1.00 -13.51 0.99
N SER A 362 1.32 -12.61 0.06
CA SER A 362 1.00 -12.80 -1.35
C SER A 362 1.78 -13.96 -1.96
N ALA A 363 3.04 -14.18 -1.59
CA ALA A 363 3.79 -15.35 -2.01
C ALA A 363 3.23 -16.66 -1.42
N ILE A 364 2.82 -16.67 -0.15
CA ILE A 364 2.21 -17.84 0.49
C ILE A 364 0.92 -18.23 -0.25
N VAL A 365 0.02 -17.28 -0.48
CA VAL A 365 -1.26 -17.58 -1.12
C VAL A 365 -1.09 -18.02 -2.57
N SER A 366 -0.13 -17.45 -3.29
CA SER A 366 0.21 -17.84 -4.66
C SER A 366 0.72 -19.29 -4.76
N HIS A 367 1.47 -19.77 -3.76
CA HIS A 367 1.97 -21.15 -3.76
C HIS A 367 0.94 -22.16 -3.23
N TRP A 368 0.03 -21.73 -2.37
CA TRP A 368 -0.98 -22.59 -1.77
C TRP A 368 -2.31 -22.47 -2.53
N HIS A 369 -2.34 -22.93 -3.77
CA HIS A 369 -3.55 -22.90 -4.60
C HIS A 369 -4.28 -24.23 -4.57
N THR A 370 -5.58 -24.22 -4.25
CA THR A 370 -6.44 -25.43 -4.18
C THR A 370 -7.67 -25.35 -5.09
N GLY A 371 -7.81 -24.29 -5.89
CA GLY A 371 -9.01 -24.02 -6.69
C GLY A 371 -10.19 -23.47 -5.88
N THR A 372 -9.99 -23.21 -4.57
CA THR A 372 -11.00 -22.66 -3.67
C THR A 372 -10.50 -21.38 -2.99
N GLU A 373 -11.37 -20.69 -2.28
CA GLU A 373 -11.02 -19.50 -1.49
C GLU A 373 -10.38 -19.80 -0.12
N LEU A 374 -10.32 -21.09 0.29
CA LEU A 374 -9.80 -21.51 1.59
C LEU A 374 -8.35 -21.08 1.84
N PRO A 375 -7.39 -21.24 0.91
CA PRO A 375 -6.01 -20.78 1.11
C PRO A 375 -5.92 -19.29 1.39
N LEU A 376 -6.76 -18.47 0.72
CA LEU A 376 -6.85 -17.04 0.95
C LEU A 376 -7.31 -16.75 2.37
N PHE A 377 -8.48 -17.26 2.79
CA PHE A 377 -9.00 -17.02 4.12
C PHE A 377 -8.05 -17.52 5.22
N ALA A 378 -7.43 -18.70 5.05
CA ALA A 378 -6.49 -19.26 6.01
C ALA A 378 -5.22 -18.40 6.13
N THR A 379 -4.65 -17.94 5.01
CA THR A 379 -3.49 -17.04 5.02
C THR A 379 -3.84 -15.71 5.70
N MET A 380 -4.97 -15.11 5.35
CA MET A 380 -5.43 -13.86 5.95
C MET A 380 -5.66 -14.02 7.46
N LEU A 381 -6.28 -15.12 7.89
CA LEU A 381 -6.52 -15.41 9.31
C LEU A 381 -5.20 -15.58 10.07
N LEU A 382 -4.23 -16.32 9.52
CA LEU A 382 -2.90 -16.46 10.12
C LEU A 382 -2.26 -15.09 10.36
N PHE A 383 -2.28 -14.23 9.35
CA PHE A 383 -1.70 -12.89 9.45
C PHE A 383 -2.49 -11.99 10.44
N ALA A 384 -3.80 -12.08 10.48
CA ALA A 384 -4.63 -11.35 11.47
C ALA A 384 -4.37 -11.82 12.91
N LEU A 385 -4.18 -13.13 13.13
CA LEU A 385 -3.81 -13.68 14.44
C LEU A 385 -2.42 -13.23 14.88
N LEU A 386 -1.44 -13.20 13.97
CA LEU A 386 -0.11 -12.65 14.26
C LEU A 386 -0.17 -11.16 14.59
N ALA A 387 -0.97 -10.38 13.85
CA ALA A 387 -1.20 -8.97 14.15
C ALA A 387 -1.80 -8.76 15.54
N LEU A 388 -2.80 -9.55 15.90
CA LEU A 388 -3.43 -9.53 17.24
C LEU A 388 -2.43 -9.94 18.32
N PHE A 389 -1.63 -10.98 18.11
CA PHE A 389 -0.63 -11.45 19.06
C PHE A 389 0.41 -10.37 19.38
N PHE A 390 1.06 -9.81 18.37
CA PHE A 390 2.08 -8.76 18.57
C PHE A 390 1.50 -7.50 19.18
N GLY A 391 0.30 -7.08 18.77
CA GLY A 391 -0.39 -5.94 19.36
C GLY A 391 -0.78 -6.17 20.83
N ARG A 392 -1.12 -7.40 21.23
CA ARG A 392 -1.43 -7.74 22.64
C ARG A 392 -0.19 -7.79 23.52
N VAL A 393 0.87 -8.47 23.08
CA VAL A 393 2.12 -8.61 23.86
C VAL A 393 2.66 -7.23 24.24
N VAL A 394 2.57 -6.26 23.35
CA VAL A 394 3.03 -4.89 23.64
C VAL A 394 2.03 -4.13 24.51
N ALA A 395 0.73 -4.30 24.26
CA ALA A 395 -0.31 -3.60 25.03
C ALA A 395 -0.44 -4.08 26.49
N SER A 396 0.10 -5.25 26.86
CA SER A 396 0.16 -5.72 28.25
C SER A 396 1.25 -5.05 29.08
N HIS A 397 2.17 -4.32 28.43
CA HIS A 397 3.26 -3.56 29.07
C HIS A 397 3.02 -2.04 29.08
N HIS A 398 1.81 -1.60 28.68
CA HIS A 398 1.32 -0.22 28.71
C HIS A 398 0.11 -0.07 29.63
#